data_7fc0faf2ac32c62b0343ae9de19908a6
#
_entry.id   7fc0faf2ac32c62b0343ae9de19908a6
#
_cell.length_a   1.000
_cell.length_b   1.000
_cell.length_c   1.000
_cell.angle_alpha   90.00
_cell.angle_beta   90.00
_cell.angle_gamma   90.00
#
_symmetry.space_group_name_H-M   'P 1'
#
loop_
_entity.id
_entity.type
_entity.pdbx_description
1 polymer ?
#
loop_
_entity_poly.entity_id
_entity_poly.type
_entity_poly.pdbx_seq_one_letter_code
_entity_poly.pdbx_strand_id
1 'polypeptide(L)'
;FTSDVDAIYIDEQSAHDRAKDFLQFVMPRHTNRLHLYGGKEPLFHRYELELEIARIHQREVPLKDGGSIVIDPTDALVAIDVNSGSFRTNDSAEETAYQLNLTAAKEIARQLRLRDLGGVVVNDFIDMRKEKHRRGVERALRDAVKRDRARTKILRTSPFGLIEMTRQRIRPSLKRSVFRQLPACIGSGLVK
;
A
#
# COMPACT_ATOMS: atom_id res chain seq x y z
N PHE A 1 -2.81 10.69 -15.39
CA PHE A 1 -2.15 11.88 -14.85
C PHE A 1 -3.15 12.66 -14.01
N THR A 2 -2.87 12.87 -12.74
CA THR A 2 -3.73 13.61 -11.82
C THR A 2 -3.07 14.95 -11.45
N SER A 3 -3.86 15.91 -10.96
CA SER A 3 -3.35 17.21 -10.48
C SER A 3 -2.28 17.08 -9.38
N ASP A 4 -2.23 15.93 -8.72
CA ASP A 4 -1.35 15.65 -7.58
C ASP A 4 0.10 15.29 -7.98
N VAL A 5 0.41 15.22 -9.28
CA VAL A 5 1.76 14.95 -9.78
C VAL A 5 2.45 16.27 -10.05
N ASP A 6 3.47 16.60 -9.26
CA ASP A 6 4.21 17.85 -9.38
C ASP A 6 5.29 17.79 -10.47
N ALA A 7 6.00 16.67 -10.59
CA ALA A 7 7.05 16.49 -11.58
C ALA A 7 7.15 15.03 -12.08
N ILE A 8 7.64 14.86 -13.29
CA ILE A 8 7.95 13.59 -13.94
C ILE A 8 9.42 13.63 -14.35
N TYR A 9 10.20 12.70 -13.85
CA TYR A 9 11.61 12.55 -14.23
C TYR A 9 11.79 11.30 -15.06
N ILE A 10 12.49 11.43 -16.19
CA ILE A 10 12.84 10.34 -17.08
C ILE A 10 14.35 10.44 -17.34
N ASP A 11 15.07 9.34 -17.16
CA ASP A 11 16.53 9.26 -17.28
C ASP A 11 17.02 8.81 -18.67
N GLU A 12 16.09 8.47 -19.57
CA GLU A 12 16.39 8.05 -20.93
C GLU A 12 15.82 9.05 -21.95
N GLN A 13 16.66 9.57 -22.85
CA GLN A 13 16.31 10.66 -23.77
C GLN A 13 15.15 10.29 -24.69
N SER A 14 15.16 9.11 -25.29
CA SER A 14 14.13 8.72 -26.26
C SER A 14 12.77 8.50 -25.58
N ALA A 15 12.77 8.02 -24.34
CA ALA A 15 11.56 7.89 -23.54
C ALA A 15 11.00 9.27 -23.13
N HIS A 16 11.92 10.20 -22.77
CA HIS A 16 11.55 11.58 -22.47
C HIS A 16 10.89 12.26 -23.67
N ASP A 17 11.46 12.13 -24.86
CA ASP A 17 10.94 12.79 -26.07
C ASP A 17 9.56 12.23 -26.44
N ARG A 18 9.38 10.90 -26.39
CA ARG A 18 8.06 10.29 -26.60
C ARG A 18 7.02 10.73 -25.55
N ALA A 19 7.43 10.86 -24.30
CA ALA A 19 6.54 11.34 -23.23
C ALA A 19 6.19 12.83 -23.45
N LYS A 20 7.13 13.65 -23.93
CA LYS A 20 6.92 15.06 -24.27
C LYS A 20 5.91 15.22 -25.39
N ASP A 21 6.07 14.47 -26.49
CA ASP A 21 5.14 14.50 -27.62
C ASP A 21 3.73 14.08 -27.18
N PHE A 22 3.62 13.01 -26.40
CA PHE A 22 2.36 12.57 -25.84
C PHE A 22 1.70 13.64 -24.95
N LEU A 23 2.46 14.25 -24.03
CA LEU A 23 1.93 15.29 -23.15
C LEU A 23 1.53 16.55 -23.92
N GLN A 24 2.27 16.94 -24.94
CA GLN A 24 1.91 18.07 -25.80
C GLN A 24 0.58 17.86 -26.50
N PHE A 25 0.29 16.63 -26.92
CA PHE A 25 -0.96 16.29 -27.61
C PHE A 25 -2.14 16.16 -26.63
N VAL A 26 -1.96 15.45 -25.51
CA VAL A 26 -3.07 15.08 -24.61
C VAL A 26 -3.28 16.12 -23.50
N MET A 27 -2.18 16.69 -22.95
CA MET A 27 -2.19 17.59 -21.79
C MET A 27 -1.13 18.68 -21.89
N PRO A 28 -1.23 19.62 -22.83
CA PRO A 28 -0.18 20.61 -23.10
C PRO A 28 0.18 21.48 -21.89
N ARG A 29 -0.77 21.72 -20.98
CA ARG A 29 -0.56 22.52 -19.76
C ARG A 29 0.37 21.84 -18.73
N HIS A 30 0.63 20.55 -18.89
CA HIS A 30 1.46 19.77 -17.95
C HIS A 30 2.84 19.41 -18.51
N THR A 31 3.18 19.85 -19.70
CA THR A 31 4.49 19.57 -20.34
C THR A 31 5.65 20.14 -19.53
N ASN A 32 5.44 21.24 -18.81
CA ASN A 32 6.43 21.87 -17.94
C ASN A 32 6.79 21.03 -16.70
N ARG A 33 6.03 19.99 -16.40
CA ARG A 33 6.30 19.07 -15.29
C ARG A 33 7.21 17.91 -15.71
N LEU A 34 7.50 17.76 -16.99
CA LEU A 34 8.36 16.72 -17.52
C LEU A 34 9.82 17.20 -17.54
N HIS A 35 10.69 16.43 -16.91
CA HIS A 35 12.11 16.74 -16.80
C HIS A 35 12.95 15.55 -17.25
N LEU A 36 13.97 15.84 -18.08
CA LEU A 36 15.01 14.86 -18.34
C LEU A 36 15.97 14.83 -17.15
N TYR A 37 16.20 13.65 -16.61
CA TYR A 37 17.13 13.47 -15.51
C TYR A 37 18.54 13.20 -16.06
N GLY A 38 19.47 14.13 -15.84
CA GLY A 38 20.87 14.03 -16.25
C GLY A 38 21.86 13.83 -15.09
N GLY A 39 21.40 13.36 -13.93
CA GLY A 39 22.26 13.13 -12.77
C GLY A 39 23.24 11.96 -12.97
N LYS A 40 24.39 11.99 -12.28
CA LYS A 40 25.38 10.90 -12.29
C LYS A 40 24.90 9.64 -11.53
N GLU A 41 24.06 9.85 -10.55
CA GLU A 41 23.49 8.81 -9.70
C GLU A 41 22.23 8.22 -10.37
N PRO A 42 21.98 6.91 -10.31
CA PRO A 42 20.76 6.32 -10.84
C PRO A 42 19.49 6.96 -10.26
N LEU A 43 18.50 7.20 -11.11
CA LEU A 43 17.26 7.91 -10.72
C LEU A 43 16.57 7.30 -9.51
N PHE A 44 16.42 5.97 -9.47
CA PHE A 44 15.78 5.27 -8.36
C PHE A 44 16.59 5.32 -7.06
N HIS A 45 17.92 5.31 -7.17
CA HIS A 45 18.81 5.42 -6.02
C HIS A 45 18.69 6.82 -5.37
N ARG A 46 18.70 7.89 -6.18
CA ARG A 46 18.51 9.26 -5.70
C ARG A 46 17.25 9.47 -4.88
N TYR A 47 16.18 8.78 -5.22
CA TYR A 47 14.88 8.87 -4.53
C TYR A 47 14.63 7.74 -3.55
N GLU A 48 15.66 6.93 -3.22
CA GLU A 48 15.58 5.78 -2.30
C GLU A 48 14.48 4.76 -2.65
N LEU A 49 14.09 4.69 -3.92
CA LEU A 49 13.00 3.83 -4.39
C LEU A 49 13.35 2.35 -4.38
N GLU A 50 14.63 1.98 -4.50
CA GLU A 50 15.09 0.59 -4.50
C GLU A 50 14.74 -0.11 -3.19
N LEU A 51 14.94 0.56 -2.06
CA LEU A 51 14.58 0.04 -0.74
C LEU A 51 13.04 -0.14 -0.60
N GLU A 52 12.27 0.83 -1.09
CA GLU A 52 10.81 0.74 -1.08
C GLU A 52 10.30 -0.39 -1.99
N ILE A 53 10.91 -0.59 -3.17
CA ILE A 53 10.58 -1.69 -4.08
C ILE A 53 10.88 -3.04 -3.40
N ALA A 54 12.02 -3.19 -2.71
CA ALA A 54 12.34 -4.39 -1.97
C ALA A 54 11.31 -4.69 -0.87
N ARG A 55 10.85 -3.65 -0.15
CA ARG A 55 9.83 -3.76 0.91
C ARG A 55 8.45 -4.19 0.39
N ILE A 56 8.09 -3.84 -0.84
CA ILE A 56 6.81 -4.24 -1.45
C ILE A 56 6.66 -5.78 -1.50
N HIS A 57 7.75 -6.52 -1.54
CA HIS A 57 7.72 -7.99 -1.60
C HIS A 57 7.74 -8.67 -0.23
N GLN A 58 8.02 -7.93 0.84
CA GLN A 58 8.06 -8.47 2.19
C GLN A 58 6.65 -8.77 2.71
N ARG A 59 6.50 -9.86 3.45
CA ARG A 59 5.25 -10.24 4.10
C ARG A 59 4.89 -9.24 5.19
N GLU A 60 5.87 -8.84 5.98
CA GLU A 60 5.74 -7.90 7.08
C GLU A 60 6.23 -6.51 6.69
N VAL A 61 5.46 -5.49 7.03
CA VAL A 61 5.76 -4.08 6.77
C VAL A 61 5.80 -3.33 8.09
N PRO A 62 6.95 -2.80 8.49
CA PRO A 62 7.06 -2.01 9.70
C PRO A 62 6.31 -0.69 9.57
N LEU A 63 5.68 -0.25 10.64
CA LEU A 63 5.03 1.05 10.76
C LEU A 63 6.00 2.10 11.30
N LYS A 64 5.80 3.37 10.94
CA LYS A 64 6.71 4.48 11.30
C LYS A 64 6.90 4.65 12.80
N ASP A 65 5.81 4.49 13.54
CA ASP A 65 5.79 4.75 14.99
C ASP A 65 6.05 3.49 15.82
N GLY A 66 6.36 2.39 15.18
CA GLY A 66 6.51 1.06 15.77
C GLY A 66 5.33 0.15 15.45
N GLY A 67 5.49 -1.15 15.72
CA GLY A 67 4.56 -2.16 15.26
C GLY A 67 4.72 -2.49 13.78
N SER A 68 3.86 -3.35 13.26
CA SER A 68 3.91 -3.80 11.87
C SER A 68 2.55 -4.23 11.37
N ILE A 69 2.41 -4.31 10.05
CA ILE A 69 1.31 -5.01 9.39
C ILE A 69 1.84 -6.24 8.67
N VAL A 70 1.11 -7.33 8.76
CA VAL A 70 1.40 -8.59 8.05
C VAL A 70 0.38 -8.76 6.94
N ILE A 71 0.84 -8.99 5.71
CA ILE A 71 -0.02 -9.09 4.54
C ILE A 71 0.10 -10.49 3.94
N ASP A 72 -0.96 -11.27 4.05
CA ASP A 72 -1.05 -12.65 3.56
C ASP A 72 -2.09 -12.77 2.44
N PRO A 73 -1.68 -12.72 1.17
CA PRO A 73 -2.56 -13.03 0.08
C PRO A 73 -2.77 -14.55 -0.01
N THR A 74 -4.03 -14.99 0.14
CA THR A 74 -4.47 -16.36 -0.07
C THR A 74 -5.13 -16.50 -1.45
N ASP A 75 -5.59 -17.69 -1.80
CA ASP A 75 -6.29 -17.92 -3.08
C ASP A 75 -7.64 -17.18 -3.12
N ALA A 76 -8.34 -17.10 -2.00
CA ALA A 76 -9.68 -16.52 -1.91
C ALA A 76 -9.71 -15.05 -1.52
N LEU A 77 -8.81 -14.61 -0.64
CA LEU A 77 -8.82 -13.27 -0.07
C LEU A 77 -7.41 -12.82 0.34
N VAL A 78 -7.28 -11.54 0.69
CA VAL A 78 -6.08 -11.00 1.32
C VAL A 78 -6.39 -10.78 2.80
N ALA A 79 -5.64 -11.46 3.67
CA ALA A 79 -5.69 -11.21 5.11
C ALA A 79 -4.60 -10.19 5.49
N ILE A 80 -4.96 -9.22 6.32
CA ILE A 80 -4.03 -8.22 6.83
C ILE A 80 -4.20 -8.16 8.34
N ASP A 81 -3.11 -8.40 9.06
CA ASP A 81 -3.04 -8.38 10.51
C ASP A 81 -2.19 -7.21 11.01
N VAL A 82 -2.58 -6.58 12.11
CA VAL A 82 -1.87 -5.45 12.73
C VAL A 82 -1.26 -5.88 14.05
N ASN A 83 0.07 -5.84 14.12
CA ASN A 83 0.85 -6.21 15.29
C ASN A 83 1.42 -4.98 15.99
N SER A 84 1.22 -4.88 17.31
CA SER A 84 1.74 -3.75 18.11
C SER A 84 3.26 -3.81 18.34
N GLY A 85 3.84 -5.00 18.33
CA GLY A 85 5.27 -5.17 18.66
C GLY A 85 5.61 -4.51 19.98
N SER A 86 6.65 -3.67 19.97
CA SER A 86 7.10 -2.89 21.12
C SER A 86 6.46 -1.49 21.21
N PHE A 87 5.53 -1.15 20.33
CA PHE A 87 4.87 0.16 20.34
C PHE A 87 4.08 0.37 21.63
N ARG A 88 4.44 1.39 22.36
CA ARG A 88 3.74 1.83 23.59
C ARG A 88 3.73 3.35 23.62
N THR A 89 2.58 3.91 23.93
CA THR A 89 2.45 5.32 24.31
C THR A 89 2.39 5.41 25.84
N ASN A 90 2.61 6.59 26.38
CA ASN A 90 2.43 6.85 27.82
C ASN A 90 0.96 6.82 28.26
N ASP A 91 0.06 6.61 27.31
CA ASP A 91 -1.39 6.55 27.49
C ASP A 91 -1.87 5.12 27.83
N SER A 92 -3.20 4.97 27.94
CA SER A 92 -3.82 3.66 28.13
C SER A 92 -3.57 2.72 26.94
N ALA A 93 -3.61 1.40 27.18
CA ALA A 93 -3.49 0.40 26.13
C ALA A 93 -4.53 0.59 24.99
N GLU A 94 -5.72 1.06 25.32
CA GLU A 94 -6.79 1.40 24.38
C GLU A 94 -6.38 2.55 23.45
N GLU A 95 -5.77 3.61 23.98
CA GLU A 95 -5.32 4.76 23.18
C GLU A 95 -4.13 4.37 22.30
N THR A 96 -3.21 3.58 22.85
CA THR A 96 -2.07 3.02 22.10
C THR A 96 -2.57 2.20 20.91
N ALA A 97 -3.53 1.29 21.11
CA ALA A 97 -4.13 0.50 20.04
C ALA A 97 -4.80 1.39 18.99
N TYR A 98 -5.52 2.42 19.42
CA TYR A 98 -6.20 3.34 18.51
C TYR A 98 -5.21 4.11 17.62
N GLN A 99 -4.14 4.68 18.18
CA GLN A 99 -3.14 5.44 17.42
C GLN A 99 -2.40 4.55 16.42
N LEU A 100 -2.03 3.35 16.85
CA LEU A 100 -1.39 2.39 15.97
C LEU A 100 -2.30 1.94 14.82
N ASN A 101 -3.57 1.66 15.12
CA ASN A 101 -4.55 1.29 14.11
C ASN A 101 -4.80 2.42 13.10
N LEU A 102 -4.76 3.69 13.52
CA LEU A 102 -4.85 4.83 12.60
C LEU A 102 -3.67 4.88 11.63
N THR A 103 -2.45 4.62 12.14
CA THR A 103 -1.24 4.55 11.31
C THR A 103 -1.29 3.34 10.38
N ALA A 104 -1.70 2.18 10.90
CA ALA A 104 -1.88 0.95 10.13
C ALA A 104 -2.90 1.11 9.00
N ALA A 105 -4.05 1.75 9.25
CA ALA A 105 -5.07 1.98 8.22
C ALA A 105 -4.55 2.77 7.02
N LYS A 106 -3.70 3.77 7.25
CA LYS A 106 -3.05 4.54 6.18
C LYS A 106 -2.06 3.70 5.39
N GLU A 107 -1.23 2.92 6.11
CA GLU A 107 -0.24 2.04 5.48
C GLU A 107 -0.89 0.89 4.73
N ILE A 108 -1.95 0.28 5.24
CA ILE A 108 -2.75 -0.74 4.55
C ILE A 108 -3.23 -0.19 3.19
N ALA A 109 -3.85 0.98 3.17
CA ALA A 109 -4.30 1.60 1.93
C ALA A 109 -3.15 1.88 0.95
N ARG A 110 -1.96 2.25 1.46
CA ARG A 110 -0.75 2.43 0.65
C ARG A 110 -0.29 1.10 0.05
N GLN A 111 -0.19 0.05 0.86
CA GLN A 111 0.27 -1.28 0.44
C GLN A 111 -0.67 -1.94 -0.55
N LEU A 112 -1.99 -1.79 -0.40
CA LEU A 112 -2.97 -2.28 -1.38
C LEU A 112 -2.71 -1.70 -2.78
N ARG A 113 -2.38 -0.40 -2.86
CA ARG A 113 -2.04 0.26 -4.14
C ARG A 113 -0.68 -0.18 -4.68
N LEU A 114 0.35 -0.21 -3.84
CA LEU A 114 1.72 -0.55 -4.25
C LEU A 114 1.84 -1.98 -4.77
N ARG A 115 1.14 -2.92 -4.12
CA ARG A 115 1.16 -4.35 -4.46
C ARG A 115 0.09 -4.75 -5.46
N ASP A 116 -0.79 -3.81 -5.85
CA ASP A 116 -1.98 -4.03 -6.67
C ASP A 116 -2.85 -5.20 -6.18
N LEU A 117 -3.02 -5.27 -4.85
CA LEU A 117 -3.85 -6.28 -4.22
C LEU A 117 -5.32 -5.96 -4.43
N GLY A 118 -6.11 -6.95 -4.81
CA GLY A 118 -7.54 -6.77 -5.06
C GLY A 118 -8.34 -8.04 -4.76
N GLY A 119 -9.65 -7.92 -4.85
CA GLY A 119 -10.60 -8.92 -4.38
C GLY A 119 -11.11 -8.59 -2.99
N VAL A 120 -11.45 -9.62 -2.21
CA VAL A 120 -11.83 -9.46 -0.80
C VAL A 120 -10.58 -9.25 0.04
N VAL A 121 -10.60 -8.24 0.90
CA VAL A 121 -9.54 -7.94 1.87
C VAL A 121 -10.16 -7.90 3.26
N VAL A 122 -9.57 -8.64 4.18
CA VAL A 122 -9.99 -8.68 5.59
C VAL A 122 -8.86 -8.08 6.42
N ASN A 123 -9.19 -7.03 7.17
CA ASN A 123 -8.23 -6.34 8.02
C ASN A 123 -8.55 -6.63 9.47
N ASP A 124 -7.59 -7.23 10.16
CA ASP A 124 -7.62 -7.50 11.59
C ASP A 124 -6.83 -6.40 12.31
N PHE A 125 -7.55 -5.47 12.93
CA PHE A 125 -6.98 -4.39 13.70
C PHE A 125 -6.87 -4.80 15.17
N ILE A 126 -5.93 -4.19 15.88
CA ILE A 126 -5.80 -4.42 17.33
C ILE A 126 -7.13 -4.06 18.00
N ASP A 127 -7.57 -4.92 18.90
CA ASP A 127 -8.86 -4.80 19.58
C ASP A 127 -9.04 -3.45 20.28
N MET A 128 -10.20 -2.85 20.04
CA MET A 128 -10.63 -1.60 20.66
C MET A 128 -12.01 -1.77 21.31
N ARG A 129 -12.12 -1.42 22.56
CA ARG A 129 -13.39 -1.51 23.30
C ARG A 129 -14.34 -0.36 22.95
N LYS A 130 -13.80 0.85 22.77
CA LYS A 130 -14.59 2.07 22.50
C LYS A 130 -15.06 2.08 21.05
N GLU A 131 -16.37 2.14 20.85
CA GLU A 131 -16.94 2.23 19.50
C GLU A 131 -16.49 3.49 18.74
N LYS A 132 -16.24 4.60 19.45
CA LYS A 132 -15.69 5.83 18.87
C LYS A 132 -14.35 5.58 18.19
N HIS A 133 -13.47 4.77 18.79
CA HIS A 133 -12.16 4.41 18.23
C HIS A 133 -12.32 3.52 17.00
N ARG A 134 -13.16 2.48 17.06
CA ARG A 134 -13.46 1.62 15.90
C ARG A 134 -13.97 2.43 14.71
N ARG A 135 -14.92 3.33 14.92
CA ARG A 135 -15.42 4.26 13.88
C ARG A 135 -14.35 5.21 13.37
N GLY A 136 -13.42 5.62 14.24
CA GLY A 136 -12.26 6.44 13.86
C GLY A 136 -11.34 5.72 12.88
N VAL A 137 -11.00 4.46 13.16
CA VAL A 137 -10.17 3.61 12.28
C VAL A 137 -10.88 3.31 10.95
N GLU A 138 -12.18 2.97 10.98
CA GLU A 138 -12.97 2.82 9.74
C GLU A 138 -12.91 4.06 8.86
N ARG A 139 -13.06 5.24 9.46
CA ARG A 139 -13.00 6.53 8.74
C ARG A 139 -11.61 6.74 8.17
N ALA A 140 -10.57 6.51 8.95
CA ALA A 140 -9.18 6.66 8.50
C ALA A 140 -8.87 5.76 7.30
N LEU A 141 -9.31 4.49 7.33
CA LEU A 141 -9.17 3.57 6.22
C LEU A 141 -9.93 4.04 4.97
N ARG A 142 -11.20 4.47 5.13
CA ARG A 142 -12.01 5.02 4.03
C ARG A 142 -11.36 6.25 3.40
N ASP A 143 -10.82 7.15 4.21
CA ASP A 143 -10.18 8.36 3.71
C ASP A 143 -8.86 8.05 3.00
N ALA A 144 -8.10 7.08 3.51
CA ALA A 144 -6.85 6.67 2.90
C ALA A 144 -7.03 6.00 1.53
N VAL A 145 -8.11 5.23 1.32
CA VAL A 145 -8.40 4.58 0.03
C VAL A 145 -9.05 5.51 -0.99
N LYS A 146 -9.51 6.71 -0.64
CA LYS A 146 -10.05 7.68 -1.61
C LYS A 146 -9.09 8.06 -2.72
N ARG A 147 -7.78 7.96 -2.47
CA ARG A 147 -6.71 8.21 -3.46
C ARG A 147 -6.50 7.06 -4.42
N ASP A 148 -7.16 5.93 -4.19
CA ASP A 148 -7.05 4.75 -5.06
C ASP A 148 -7.89 4.93 -6.32
N ARG A 149 -7.32 4.55 -7.47
CA ARG A 149 -8.06 4.53 -8.75
C ARG A 149 -9.00 3.34 -8.85
N ALA A 150 -8.74 2.27 -8.09
CA ALA A 150 -9.59 1.10 -8.03
C ALA A 150 -10.87 1.40 -7.24
N ARG A 151 -11.98 0.85 -7.68
CA ARG A 151 -13.22 0.92 -6.91
C ARG A 151 -13.07 0.08 -5.64
N THR A 152 -13.34 0.72 -4.49
CA THR A 152 -13.29 0.09 -3.17
C THR A 152 -14.64 0.21 -2.49
N LYS A 153 -15.01 -0.84 -1.73
CA LYS A 153 -16.17 -0.82 -0.84
C LYS A 153 -15.71 -1.34 0.52
N ILE A 154 -15.93 -0.55 1.56
CA ILE A 154 -15.55 -0.89 2.95
C ILE A 154 -16.82 -1.07 3.75
N LEU A 155 -16.94 -2.19 4.45
CA LEU A 155 -18.03 -2.48 5.37
C LEU A 155 -17.75 -1.84 6.74
N ARG A 156 -18.72 -1.91 7.64
CA ARG A 156 -18.54 -1.56 9.05
C ARG A 156 -17.75 -2.67 9.74
N THR A 157 -17.11 -2.34 10.85
CA THR A 157 -16.46 -3.34 11.71
C THR A 157 -17.46 -4.44 12.07
N SER A 158 -17.07 -5.67 11.81
CA SER A 158 -17.89 -6.85 12.14
C SER A 158 -17.97 -7.06 13.65
N PRO A 159 -18.90 -7.92 14.15
CA PRO A 159 -18.94 -8.31 15.56
C PRO A 159 -17.64 -8.94 16.07
N PHE A 160 -16.82 -9.49 15.18
CA PHE A 160 -15.51 -10.07 15.47
C PHE A 160 -14.34 -9.04 15.47
N GLY A 161 -14.61 -7.74 15.28
CA GLY A 161 -13.57 -6.71 15.24
C GLY A 161 -12.94 -6.49 13.87
N LEU A 162 -13.29 -7.29 12.86
CA LEU A 162 -12.68 -7.24 11.52
C LEU A 162 -13.30 -6.13 10.67
N ILE A 163 -12.47 -5.47 9.85
CA ILE A 163 -12.94 -4.56 8.79
C ILE A 163 -12.77 -5.24 7.44
N GLU A 164 -13.89 -5.59 6.84
CA GLU A 164 -13.95 -6.22 5.54
C GLU A 164 -14.07 -5.18 4.44
N MET A 165 -13.34 -5.37 3.36
CA MET A 165 -13.43 -4.51 2.19
C MET A 165 -13.27 -5.29 0.88
N THR A 166 -13.74 -4.70 -0.20
CA THR A 166 -13.44 -5.19 -1.55
C THR A 166 -12.70 -4.12 -2.33
N ARG A 167 -11.71 -4.53 -3.11
CA ARG A 167 -10.98 -3.69 -4.05
C ARG A 167 -11.02 -4.32 -5.43
N GLN A 168 -11.42 -3.54 -6.43
CA GLN A 168 -11.43 -4.02 -7.82
C GLN A 168 -9.99 -4.35 -8.26
N ARG A 169 -9.79 -5.53 -8.83
CA ARG A 169 -8.51 -5.90 -9.45
C ARG A 169 -8.35 -5.13 -10.76
N ILE A 170 -7.29 -4.33 -10.87
CA ILE A 170 -6.97 -3.60 -12.10
C ILE A 170 -5.94 -4.41 -12.90
N ARG A 171 -4.98 -5.03 -12.22
CA ARG A 171 -3.89 -5.83 -12.81
C ARG A 171 -3.67 -7.11 -11.99
N PRO A 172 -2.94 -8.12 -12.51
CA PRO A 172 -2.42 -9.21 -11.69
C PRO A 172 -1.57 -8.63 -10.56
N SER A 173 -1.67 -9.20 -9.36
CA SER A 173 -0.84 -8.72 -8.24
C SER A 173 0.65 -8.82 -8.59
N LEU A 174 1.45 -7.87 -8.11
CA LEU A 174 2.87 -7.77 -8.41
C LEU A 174 3.62 -9.08 -8.10
N LYS A 175 3.24 -9.76 -7.01
CA LYS A 175 3.82 -11.05 -6.62
C LYS A 175 3.63 -12.12 -7.69
N ARG A 176 2.46 -12.21 -8.31
CA ARG A 176 2.18 -13.20 -9.38
C ARG A 176 2.91 -12.90 -10.69
N SER A 177 3.29 -11.65 -10.95
CA SER A 177 3.99 -11.27 -12.17
C SER A 177 5.51 -11.48 -12.09
N VAL A 178 6.08 -11.47 -10.86
CA VAL A 178 7.53 -11.50 -10.65
C VAL A 178 8.03 -12.83 -10.08
N PHE A 179 7.20 -13.54 -9.28
CA PHE A 179 7.60 -14.76 -8.58
C PHE A 179 6.89 -15.98 -9.12
N ARG A 180 7.61 -17.12 -9.15
CA ARG A 180 7.05 -18.46 -9.37
C ARG A 180 7.03 -19.23 -8.07
N GLN A 181 6.02 -20.08 -7.90
CA GLN A 181 5.96 -20.99 -6.75
C GLN A 181 7.07 -22.04 -6.87
N LEU A 182 7.76 -22.30 -5.76
CA LEU A 182 8.75 -23.38 -5.71
C LEU A 182 8.03 -24.73 -5.76
N PRO A 183 8.44 -25.67 -6.65
CA PRO A 183 7.77 -26.97 -6.76
C PRO A 183 7.81 -27.80 -5.47
N ALA A 184 8.87 -27.66 -4.66
CA ALA A 184 9.06 -28.44 -3.45
C ALA A 184 8.13 -28.07 -2.30
N CYS A 185 7.66 -26.82 -2.21
CA CYS A 185 6.82 -26.36 -1.09
C CYS A 185 5.56 -25.65 -1.56
N ILE A 186 5.31 -25.54 -2.85
CA ILE A 186 4.17 -24.84 -3.45
C ILE A 186 4.00 -23.41 -2.87
N GLY A 187 5.14 -22.78 -2.52
CA GLY A 187 5.17 -21.43 -1.95
C GLY A 187 4.89 -21.34 -0.44
N SER A 188 4.69 -22.46 0.27
CA SER A 188 4.48 -22.46 1.72
C SER A 188 5.75 -22.17 2.54
N GLY A 189 6.93 -22.34 1.93
CA GLY A 189 8.22 -22.23 2.64
C GLY A 189 8.54 -23.42 3.55
N LEU A 190 7.64 -24.40 3.67
CA LEU A 190 7.80 -25.60 4.47
C LEU A 190 8.12 -26.79 3.55
N VAL A 191 9.23 -27.47 3.83
CA VAL A 191 9.64 -28.71 3.17
C VAL A 191 9.62 -29.82 4.21
N LYS A 192 9.03 -30.99 3.85
CA LYS A 192 9.10 -32.20 4.66
C LYS A 192 10.46 -32.83 4.60
#